data_7c057f4994e2428eebda60745b029836
#
_entry.id   7c057f4994e2428eebda60745b029836
#
_cell.length_a   1.000
_cell.length_b   1.000
_cell.length_c   1.000
_cell.angle_alpha   90.00
_cell.angle_beta   90.00
_cell.angle_gamma   90.00
#
_symmetry.space_group_name_H-M   'P 1'
#
loop_
_entity.id
_entity.type
_entity.pdbx_description
1 polymer ?
#
loop_
_entity_poly.entity_id
_entity_poly.type
_entity_poly.pdbx_seq_one_letter_code
_entity_poly.pdbx_strand_id
1 'polypeptide(L)'
;MLKKNKIDFVDVVTTMETHLNIGKILSKYKIPTSIQKPFAENLSNAKKIVYLYKKNKTPLMVHENFRWQSPLLKLKEIINKEQLTKPHYAKISFRHANPVGYINQTYLYDLKEYLTLDVGIHLFDLSRFFMGEAKSIYTVNQNTNNKFKGETDFISLIRNKNKSITIVDASISSIKKPDRFAQTLVNLEFSNGSIDLDYNYKITLHKNNKKKIYDGKPKKYKWISKPWDQIQESVINTHKHFIDSLINNIEHDTSGEDNIKSLSLVFNSYKSDKLRKEILQLSHACSYTHPCQFSGKKDENPCVYE
;
A
#
# COMPACT_ATOMS: atom_id res chain seq x y z
N MET A 1 -4.00 -4.21 -31.13
CA MET A 1 -2.89 -4.85 -30.40
C MET A 1 -3.31 -6.23 -29.88
N LEU A 2 -4.26 -6.33 -28.95
CA LEU A 2 -4.62 -7.58 -28.24
C LEU A 2 -5.07 -8.75 -29.14
N LYS A 3 -5.72 -8.49 -30.27
CA LYS A 3 -6.17 -9.52 -31.22
C LYS A 3 -5.07 -10.04 -32.15
N LYS A 4 -3.96 -9.30 -32.30
CA LYS A 4 -2.93 -9.58 -33.32
C LYS A 4 -1.61 -10.09 -32.71
N ASN A 5 -1.47 -10.05 -31.39
CA ASN A 5 -0.22 -10.40 -30.72
C ASN A 5 -0.50 -11.35 -29.55
N LYS A 6 0.41 -12.29 -29.33
CA LYS A 6 0.46 -13.07 -28.10
C LYS A 6 1.05 -12.16 -27.02
N ILE A 7 0.32 -11.96 -25.94
CA ILE A 7 0.73 -11.12 -24.80
C ILE A 7 0.69 -11.98 -23.55
N ASP A 8 1.81 -12.10 -22.86
CA ASP A 8 1.93 -12.93 -21.65
C ASP A 8 1.39 -12.22 -20.42
N PHE A 9 1.62 -10.91 -20.28
CA PHE A 9 0.98 -10.04 -19.28
C PHE A 9 0.99 -8.57 -19.72
N VAL A 10 0.21 -7.74 -19.03
CA VAL A 10 0.18 -6.28 -19.24
C VAL A 10 0.43 -5.57 -17.91
N ASP A 11 1.30 -4.55 -17.94
CA ASP A 11 1.47 -3.60 -16.83
C ASP A 11 0.73 -2.30 -17.18
N VAL A 12 -0.26 -1.95 -16.35
CA VAL A 12 -1.11 -0.76 -16.52
C VAL A 12 -0.58 0.36 -15.66
N VAL A 13 0.15 1.28 -16.27
CA VAL A 13 0.80 2.44 -15.60
C VAL A 13 0.12 3.76 -15.97
N THR A 14 -1.16 3.71 -16.23
CA THR A 14 -2.01 4.86 -16.55
C THR A 14 -2.56 5.51 -15.29
N THR A 15 -3.33 6.59 -15.44
CA THR A 15 -3.99 7.25 -14.32
C THR A 15 -5.19 6.43 -13.81
N MET A 16 -5.47 6.56 -12.51
CA MET A 16 -6.39 5.72 -11.74
C MET A 16 -7.81 5.62 -12.35
N GLU A 17 -8.32 6.71 -12.91
CA GLU A 17 -9.65 6.77 -13.53
C GLU A 17 -9.80 5.86 -14.76
N THR A 18 -8.69 5.48 -15.38
CA THR A 18 -8.70 4.58 -16.56
C THR A 18 -8.70 3.10 -16.20
N HIS A 19 -8.31 2.75 -14.97
CA HIS A 19 -8.04 1.38 -14.55
C HIS A 19 -9.25 0.46 -14.71
N LEU A 20 -10.47 0.93 -14.39
CA LEU A 20 -11.67 0.12 -14.54
C LEU A 20 -11.93 -0.26 -16.00
N ASN A 21 -11.78 0.69 -16.93
CA ASN A 21 -12.06 0.46 -18.35
C ASN A 21 -10.99 -0.44 -18.98
N ILE A 22 -9.74 -0.19 -18.69
CA ILE A 22 -8.62 -1.03 -19.14
C ILE A 22 -8.75 -2.44 -18.56
N GLY A 23 -9.00 -2.56 -17.25
CA GLY A 23 -9.17 -3.84 -16.57
C GLY A 23 -10.34 -4.67 -17.14
N LYS A 24 -11.48 -4.05 -17.50
CA LYS A 24 -12.59 -4.72 -18.20
C LYS A 24 -12.14 -5.35 -19.53
N ILE A 25 -11.34 -4.62 -20.29
CA ILE A 25 -10.85 -5.10 -21.59
C ILE A 25 -9.87 -6.25 -21.37
N LEU A 26 -8.84 -6.08 -20.55
CA LEU A 26 -7.79 -7.06 -20.33
C LEU A 26 -8.33 -8.36 -19.72
N SER A 27 -9.22 -8.27 -18.74
CA SER A 27 -9.87 -9.45 -18.14
C SER A 27 -10.68 -10.27 -19.14
N LYS A 28 -11.38 -9.61 -20.10
CA LYS A 28 -12.12 -10.27 -21.16
C LYS A 28 -11.20 -11.10 -22.09
N TYR A 29 -9.97 -10.60 -22.31
CA TYR A 29 -8.96 -11.31 -23.09
C TYR A 29 -8.14 -12.31 -22.26
N LYS A 30 -8.45 -12.46 -20.95
CA LYS A 30 -7.76 -13.34 -20.01
C LYS A 30 -6.24 -13.08 -19.95
N ILE A 31 -5.84 -11.80 -19.99
CA ILE A 31 -4.44 -11.42 -19.92
C ILE A 31 -4.08 -11.12 -18.46
N PRO A 32 -3.09 -11.83 -17.88
CA PRO A 32 -2.55 -11.49 -16.57
C PRO A 32 -2.16 -10.02 -16.52
N THR A 33 -2.50 -9.33 -15.44
CA THR A 33 -2.36 -7.86 -15.40
C THR A 33 -1.80 -7.41 -14.05
N SER A 34 -0.81 -6.52 -14.13
CA SER A 34 -0.39 -5.65 -13.03
C SER A 34 -1.04 -4.29 -13.24
N ILE A 35 -1.70 -3.74 -12.22
CA ILE A 35 -2.30 -2.39 -12.26
C ILE A 35 -1.62 -1.51 -11.23
N GLN A 36 -1.24 -0.28 -11.63
CA GLN A 36 -0.59 0.69 -10.76
C GLN A 36 -1.51 1.14 -9.60
N LYS A 37 -0.90 1.46 -8.46
CA LYS A 37 -1.59 2.13 -7.34
C LYS A 37 -1.83 3.64 -7.68
N PRO A 38 -2.86 4.28 -7.13
CA PRO A 38 -3.99 3.68 -6.41
C PRO A 38 -4.83 2.81 -7.35
N PHE A 39 -5.27 1.66 -6.84
CA PHE A 39 -5.90 0.62 -7.66
C PHE A 39 -7.16 1.07 -8.39
N ALA A 40 -7.98 1.91 -7.74
CA ALA A 40 -9.20 2.46 -8.32
C ALA A 40 -9.65 3.72 -7.55
N GLU A 41 -10.45 4.55 -8.19
CA GLU A 41 -11.00 5.78 -7.64
C GLU A 41 -11.90 5.58 -6.41
N ASN A 42 -12.48 4.37 -6.28
CA ASN A 42 -13.33 4.00 -5.16
C ASN A 42 -13.42 2.47 -5.02
N LEU A 43 -13.90 2.02 -3.86
CA LEU A 43 -14.02 0.58 -3.56
C LEU A 43 -14.98 -0.16 -4.51
N SER A 44 -16.01 0.50 -5.03
CA SER A 44 -16.95 -0.13 -5.98
C SER A 44 -16.23 -0.49 -7.28
N ASN A 45 -15.43 0.42 -7.82
CA ASN A 45 -14.64 0.18 -9.03
C ASN A 45 -13.57 -0.88 -8.81
N ALA A 46 -12.86 -0.84 -7.67
CA ALA A 46 -11.90 -1.87 -7.29
C ALA A 46 -12.54 -3.27 -7.24
N LYS A 47 -13.68 -3.41 -6.56
CA LYS A 47 -14.43 -4.66 -6.48
C LYS A 47 -14.90 -5.16 -7.86
N LYS A 48 -15.34 -4.25 -8.76
CA LYS A 48 -15.71 -4.60 -10.12
C LYS A 48 -14.54 -5.18 -10.92
N ILE A 49 -13.37 -4.56 -10.82
CA ILE A 49 -12.16 -5.07 -11.49
C ILE A 49 -11.83 -6.48 -10.97
N VAL A 50 -11.73 -6.64 -9.65
CA VAL A 50 -11.44 -7.92 -9.00
C VAL A 50 -12.44 -9.00 -9.43
N TYR A 51 -13.74 -8.70 -9.39
CA TYR A 51 -14.79 -9.62 -9.82
C TYR A 51 -14.59 -10.11 -11.26
N LEU A 52 -14.23 -9.20 -12.19
CA LEU A 52 -14.03 -9.55 -13.59
C LEU A 52 -12.84 -10.48 -13.80
N TYR A 53 -11.73 -10.22 -13.11
CA TYR A 53 -10.54 -11.07 -13.20
C TYR A 53 -10.77 -12.43 -12.55
N LYS A 54 -11.45 -12.48 -11.43
CA LYS A 54 -11.83 -13.72 -10.75
C LYS A 54 -12.79 -14.58 -11.61
N LYS A 55 -13.84 -13.94 -12.17
CA LYS A 55 -14.77 -14.62 -13.10
C LYS A 55 -14.05 -15.23 -14.28
N ASN A 56 -13.06 -14.57 -14.81
CA ASN A 56 -12.28 -15.02 -15.98
C ASN A 56 -11.08 -15.91 -15.59
N LYS A 57 -10.87 -16.18 -14.29
CA LYS A 57 -9.74 -16.95 -13.76
C LYS A 57 -8.39 -16.40 -14.25
N THR A 58 -8.23 -15.09 -14.19
CA THR A 58 -7.07 -14.38 -14.72
C THR A 58 -6.31 -13.74 -13.56
N PRO A 59 -4.97 -13.87 -13.46
CA PRO A 59 -4.17 -13.23 -12.43
C PRO A 59 -4.27 -11.71 -12.49
N LEU A 60 -4.44 -11.08 -11.31
CA LEU A 60 -4.49 -9.64 -11.14
C LEU A 60 -3.67 -9.23 -9.93
N MET A 61 -2.57 -8.52 -10.17
CA MET A 61 -1.74 -7.91 -9.14
C MET A 61 -1.95 -6.39 -9.13
N VAL A 62 -1.94 -5.78 -7.96
CA VAL A 62 -1.79 -4.33 -7.81
C VAL A 62 -0.32 -4.04 -7.51
N HIS A 63 0.24 -3.07 -8.25
CA HIS A 63 1.65 -2.69 -8.13
C HIS A 63 1.88 -1.89 -6.82
N GLU A 64 1.70 -2.57 -5.67
CA GLU A 64 1.96 -2.05 -4.33
C GLU A 64 3.41 -2.36 -3.96
N ASN A 65 4.32 -1.49 -4.38
CA ASN A 65 5.75 -1.78 -4.39
C ASN A 65 6.46 -1.59 -3.04
N PHE A 66 5.88 -0.90 -2.05
CA PHE A 66 6.64 -0.59 -0.84
C PHE A 66 7.05 -1.83 -0.06
N ARG A 67 6.18 -2.86 0.07
CA ARG A 67 6.58 -4.10 0.74
C ARG A 67 7.76 -4.82 0.05
N TRP A 68 8.02 -4.49 -1.21
CA TRP A 68 9.11 -5.04 -2.03
C TRP A 68 10.42 -4.25 -1.95
N GLN A 69 10.48 -3.18 -1.17
CA GLN A 69 11.74 -2.49 -0.87
C GLN A 69 12.66 -3.43 -0.09
N SER A 70 13.92 -3.57 -0.53
CA SER A 70 14.89 -4.48 0.11
C SER A 70 15.03 -4.29 1.62
N PRO A 71 15.05 -3.07 2.20
CA PRO A 71 15.10 -2.91 3.64
C PRO A 71 13.89 -3.49 4.36
N LEU A 72 12.68 -3.42 3.77
CA LEU A 72 11.45 -3.94 4.36
C LEU A 72 11.35 -5.47 4.23
N LEU A 73 11.79 -6.01 3.09
CA LEU A 73 11.95 -7.47 2.93
C LEU A 73 12.98 -8.03 3.91
N LYS A 74 14.11 -7.34 4.08
CA LYS A 74 15.14 -7.71 5.05
C LYS A 74 14.63 -7.69 6.48
N LEU A 75 13.83 -6.68 6.82
CA LEU A 75 13.16 -6.60 8.11
C LEU A 75 12.28 -7.84 8.34
N LYS A 76 11.45 -8.21 7.35
CA LYS A 76 10.58 -9.39 7.41
C LYS A 76 11.37 -10.70 7.54
N GLU A 77 12.48 -10.83 6.78
CA GLU A 77 13.39 -11.96 6.88
C GLU A 77 13.94 -12.14 8.31
N ILE A 78 14.41 -11.03 8.92
CA ILE A 78 14.96 -11.06 10.29
C ILE A 78 13.88 -11.41 11.30
N ILE A 79 12.67 -10.86 11.19
CA ILE A 79 11.52 -11.20 12.06
C ILE A 79 11.27 -12.70 12.04
N ASN A 80 11.24 -13.31 10.85
CA ASN A 80 10.99 -14.74 10.68
C ASN A 80 12.17 -15.57 11.21
N LYS A 81 13.40 -15.25 10.83
CA LYS A 81 14.62 -15.95 11.23
C LYS A 81 14.82 -15.94 12.74
N GLU A 82 14.59 -14.80 13.36
CA GLU A 82 14.75 -14.64 14.81
C GLU A 82 13.48 -15.04 15.59
N GLN A 83 12.43 -15.51 14.88
CA GLN A 83 11.17 -15.96 15.49
C GLN A 83 10.59 -14.91 16.46
N LEU A 84 10.46 -13.65 15.99
CA LEU A 84 9.76 -12.63 16.75
C LEU A 84 8.25 -12.92 16.68
N THR A 85 7.61 -13.02 17.84
CA THR A 85 6.25 -13.51 17.97
C THR A 85 5.35 -12.56 18.74
N LYS A 86 4.04 -12.65 18.48
CA LYS A 86 3.00 -11.85 19.14
C LYS A 86 3.31 -10.34 19.04
N PRO A 87 3.22 -9.75 17.83
CA PRO A 87 3.38 -8.32 17.67
C PRO A 87 2.32 -7.59 18.50
N HIS A 88 2.71 -6.52 19.18
CA HIS A 88 1.79 -5.72 19.99
C HIS A 88 1.82 -4.23 19.64
N TYR A 89 2.91 -3.72 19.07
CA TYR A 89 3.02 -2.33 18.67
C TYR A 89 3.82 -2.19 17.38
N ALA A 90 3.40 -1.23 16.53
CA ALA A 90 4.17 -0.77 15.39
C ALA A 90 4.07 0.76 15.22
N LYS A 91 5.15 1.36 14.76
CA LYS A 91 5.16 2.70 14.19
C LYS A 91 5.78 2.66 12.80
N ILE A 92 5.04 3.16 11.80
CA ILE A 92 5.47 3.25 10.40
C ILE A 92 5.41 4.72 9.99
N SER A 93 6.53 5.31 9.59
CA SER A 93 6.66 6.75 9.38
C SER A 93 7.31 7.07 8.04
N PHE A 94 6.69 7.98 7.28
CA PHE A 94 7.23 8.49 6.01
C PHE A 94 7.15 10.02 6.02
N ARG A 95 8.19 10.69 6.51
CA ARG A 95 8.20 12.13 6.74
C ARG A 95 9.40 12.79 6.07
N HIS A 96 9.14 13.66 5.11
CA HIS A 96 10.15 14.41 4.36
C HIS A 96 9.60 15.75 3.88
N ALA A 97 10.44 16.57 3.26
CA ALA A 97 10.06 17.83 2.60
C ALA A 97 10.73 17.96 1.22
N ASN A 98 10.81 16.85 0.47
CA ASN A 98 11.48 16.85 -0.82
C ASN A 98 10.61 17.45 -1.94
N PRO A 99 10.81 18.72 -2.34
CA PRO A 99 10.07 19.34 -3.43
C PRO A 99 10.42 18.75 -4.80
N VAL A 100 11.60 18.17 -4.95
CA VAL A 100 12.09 17.62 -6.23
C VAL A 100 11.24 16.43 -6.68
N GLY A 101 10.73 15.63 -5.75
CA GLY A 101 9.83 14.51 -6.06
C GLY A 101 8.51 14.92 -6.73
N TYR A 102 8.11 16.19 -6.62
CA TYR A 102 6.83 16.69 -7.12
C TYR A 102 6.95 17.58 -8.37
N ILE A 103 8.17 17.98 -8.78
CA ILE A 103 8.38 18.91 -9.91
C ILE A 103 7.76 18.38 -11.20
N ASN A 104 7.85 17.09 -11.45
CA ASN A 104 7.32 16.44 -12.66
C ASN A 104 5.90 15.88 -12.49
N GLN A 105 5.27 16.09 -11.32
CA GLN A 105 3.96 15.58 -10.98
C GLN A 105 3.06 16.72 -10.47
N THR A 106 2.99 17.79 -11.24
CA THR A 106 2.29 19.02 -10.84
C THR A 106 0.80 18.82 -10.56
N TYR A 107 0.18 17.79 -11.14
CA TYR A 107 -1.21 17.42 -10.86
C TYR A 107 -1.45 17.08 -9.38
N LEU A 108 -0.44 16.68 -8.63
CA LEU A 108 -0.55 16.37 -7.19
C LEU A 108 -0.94 17.62 -6.37
N TYR A 109 -0.58 18.83 -6.82
CA TYR A 109 -0.98 20.07 -6.15
C TYR A 109 -2.49 20.30 -6.16
N ASP A 110 -3.19 19.73 -7.15
CA ASP A 110 -4.61 19.92 -7.38
C ASP A 110 -5.51 18.83 -6.77
N LEU A 111 -4.93 17.74 -6.27
CA LEU A 111 -5.69 16.66 -5.64
C LEU A 111 -6.28 17.11 -4.31
N LYS A 112 -7.59 16.89 -4.13
CA LYS A 112 -8.30 17.17 -2.87
C LYS A 112 -8.04 16.10 -1.80
N GLU A 113 -7.88 14.85 -2.22
CA GLU A 113 -7.46 13.69 -1.43
C GLU A 113 -6.09 13.33 -1.94
N TYR A 114 -5.04 13.61 -1.17
CA TYR A 114 -3.67 13.56 -1.70
C TYR A 114 -2.76 12.58 -0.95
N LEU A 115 -2.15 13.01 0.16
CA LEU A 115 -1.04 12.24 0.76
C LEU A 115 -1.49 10.88 1.29
N THR A 116 -2.68 10.81 1.86
CA THR A 116 -3.26 9.57 2.38
C THR A 116 -3.57 8.58 1.25
N LEU A 117 -4.02 9.07 0.09
CA LEU A 117 -4.30 8.24 -1.09
C LEU A 117 -3.02 7.84 -1.82
N ASP A 118 -2.07 8.77 -2.01
CA ASP A 118 -0.87 8.55 -2.80
C ASP A 118 0.23 7.79 -2.03
N VAL A 119 0.48 8.18 -0.78
CA VAL A 119 1.53 7.61 0.08
C VAL A 119 0.94 6.72 1.19
N GLY A 120 -0.17 7.14 1.78
CA GLY A 120 -0.81 6.41 2.89
C GLY A 120 -1.18 5.00 2.52
N ILE A 121 -1.60 4.73 1.27
CA ILE A 121 -1.91 3.38 0.80
C ILE A 121 -0.74 2.42 1.00
N HIS A 122 0.49 2.86 0.73
CA HIS A 122 1.69 2.07 0.95
C HIS A 122 1.94 1.77 2.43
N LEU A 123 1.73 2.76 3.29
CA LEU A 123 1.98 2.63 4.72
C LEU A 123 0.91 1.78 5.40
N PHE A 124 -0.34 1.85 4.96
CA PHE A 124 -1.42 0.97 5.39
C PHE A 124 -1.18 -0.47 4.93
N ASP A 125 -0.66 -0.65 3.72
CA ASP A 125 -0.24 -1.96 3.22
C ASP A 125 0.89 -2.55 4.06
N LEU A 126 1.91 -1.76 4.41
CA LEU A 126 2.99 -2.16 5.32
C LEU A 126 2.48 -2.49 6.73
N SER A 127 1.50 -1.73 7.25
CA SER A 127 0.86 -2.07 8.52
C SER A 127 0.27 -3.48 8.46
N ARG A 128 -0.47 -3.82 7.41
CA ARG A 128 -1.02 -5.16 7.21
C ARG A 128 0.07 -6.21 7.03
N PHE A 129 1.13 -5.89 6.29
CA PHE A 129 2.25 -6.78 6.01
C PHE A 129 3.00 -7.22 7.27
N PHE A 130 3.20 -6.31 8.24
CA PHE A 130 3.92 -6.59 9.47
C PHE A 130 3.02 -7.01 10.63
N MET A 131 1.86 -6.37 10.77
CA MET A 131 1.01 -6.48 11.96
C MET A 131 -0.28 -7.27 11.73
N GLY A 132 -0.57 -7.64 10.47
CA GLY A 132 -1.81 -8.34 10.12
C GLY A 132 -2.98 -7.39 9.88
N GLU A 133 -4.18 -7.97 9.70
CA GLU A 133 -5.37 -7.26 9.25
C GLU A 133 -5.87 -6.24 10.27
N ALA A 134 -6.24 -5.07 9.78
CA ALA A 134 -6.84 -4.01 10.58
C ALA A 134 -8.28 -4.38 11.02
N LYS A 135 -8.63 -4.00 12.25
CA LYS A 135 -9.99 -4.03 12.79
C LYS A 135 -10.67 -2.67 12.67
N SER A 136 -9.94 -1.59 12.93
CA SER A 136 -10.44 -0.23 12.87
C SER A 136 -9.31 0.78 12.66
N ILE A 137 -9.68 1.99 12.24
CA ILE A 137 -8.77 3.10 12.02
C ILE A 137 -9.35 4.40 12.55
N TYR A 138 -8.51 5.22 13.21
CA TYR A 138 -8.76 6.61 13.53
C TYR A 138 -7.69 7.48 12.90
N THR A 139 -8.08 8.52 12.17
CA THR A 139 -7.15 9.37 11.42
C THR A 139 -7.40 10.85 11.69
N VAL A 140 -6.33 11.63 11.69
CA VAL A 140 -6.33 13.07 11.62
C VAL A 140 -5.48 13.49 10.42
N ASN A 141 -6.09 14.21 9.48
CA ASN A 141 -5.43 14.83 8.33
C ASN A 141 -5.18 16.31 8.59
N GLN A 142 -4.09 16.83 8.03
CA GLN A 142 -3.74 18.24 8.14
C GLN A 142 -3.12 18.72 6.82
N ASN A 143 -3.39 19.98 6.44
CA ASN A 143 -2.65 20.65 5.40
C ASN A 143 -1.75 21.72 6.02
N THR A 144 -0.43 21.49 5.97
CA THR A 144 0.60 22.41 6.46
C THR A 144 1.35 23.10 5.32
N ASN A 145 0.97 22.85 4.06
CA ASN A 145 1.57 23.45 2.87
C ASN A 145 0.51 23.86 1.88
N ASN A 146 0.17 25.13 1.88
CA ASN A 146 -0.90 25.75 1.06
C ASN A 146 -0.71 25.67 -0.46
N LYS A 147 0.43 25.16 -0.95
CA LYS A 147 0.60 24.85 -2.37
C LYS A 147 -0.22 23.64 -2.81
N PHE A 148 -0.65 22.79 -1.87
CA PHE A 148 -1.47 21.63 -2.14
C PHE A 148 -2.91 21.89 -1.71
N LYS A 149 -3.87 21.41 -2.52
CA LYS A 149 -5.30 21.47 -2.17
C LYS A 149 -5.70 20.40 -1.14
N GLY A 150 -5.07 19.25 -1.19
CA GLY A 150 -5.28 18.12 -0.26
C GLY A 150 -4.37 18.19 0.97
N GLU A 151 -4.50 17.18 1.82
CA GLU A 151 -3.70 17.05 3.03
C GLU A 151 -2.23 16.75 2.70
N THR A 152 -1.34 17.38 3.45
CA THR A 152 0.12 17.23 3.34
C THR A 152 0.73 16.47 4.50
N ASP A 153 -0.10 16.18 5.51
CA ASP A 153 0.26 15.44 6.71
C ASP A 153 -0.93 14.59 7.16
N PHE A 154 -0.66 13.40 7.68
CA PHE A 154 -1.66 12.62 8.39
C PHE A 154 -1.05 11.76 9.48
N ILE A 155 -1.87 11.44 10.49
CA ILE A 155 -1.56 10.44 11.51
C ILE A 155 -2.78 9.52 11.63
N SER A 156 -2.52 8.21 11.57
CA SER A 156 -3.55 7.18 11.76
C SER A 156 -3.17 6.24 12.90
N LEU A 157 -4.14 5.96 13.77
CA LEU A 157 -4.10 4.90 14.77
C LEU A 157 -4.92 3.72 14.25
N ILE A 158 -4.30 2.56 14.09
CA ILE A 158 -4.93 1.33 13.62
C ILE A 158 -4.95 0.32 14.76
N ARG A 159 -6.14 -0.23 15.07
CA ARG A 159 -6.28 -1.43 15.90
C ARG A 159 -6.32 -2.64 14.99
N ASN A 160 -5.43 -3.59 15.18
CA ASN A 160 -5.38 -4.80 14.38
C ASN A 160 -6.26 -5.91 14.99
N LYS A 161 -6.68 -6.90 14.17
CA LYS A 161 -7.52 -8.02 14.62
C LYS A 161 -6.85 -8.88 15.69
N ASN A 162 -5.53 -8.98 15.66
CA ASN A 162 -4.71 -9.68 16.66
C ASN A 162 -4.48 -8.88 17.95
N LYS A 163 -5.20 -7.77 18.14
CA LYS A 163 -5.11 -6.84 19.30
C LYS A 163 -3.86 -5.96 19.35
N SER A 164 -2.95 -6.03 18.36
CA SER A 164 -1.84 -5.10 18.24
C SER A 164 -2.31 -3.71 17.80
N ILE A 165 -1.46 -2.71 18.01
CA ILE A 165 -1.71 -1.31 17.63
C ILE A 165 -0.65 -0.86 16.65
N THR A 166 -1.06 -0.16 15.58
CA THR A 166 -0.13 0.48 14.64
C THR A 166 -0.39 1.97 14.58
N ILE A 167 0.68 2.75 14.67
CA ILE A 167 0.68 4.17 14.32
C ILE A 167 1.30 4.32 12.94
N VAL A 168 0.57 4.97 12.04
CA VAL A 168 1.05 5.34 10.71
C VAL A 168 1.08 6.84 10.62
N ASP A 169 2.23 7.44 10.26
CA ASP A 169 2.34 8.88 10.06
C ASP A 169 3.12 9.22 8.80
N ALA A 170 2.63 10.22 8.07
CA ALA A 170 3.30 10.75 6.90
C ALA A 170 3.26 12.27 6.85
N SER A 171 4.27 12.86 6.25
CA SER A 171 4.36 14.30 5.98
C SER A 171 5.25 14.56 4.77
N ILE A 172 4.82 15.48 3.92
CA ILE A 172 5.66 16.07 2.88
C ILE A 172 6.16 17.46 3.24
N SER A 173 5.87 17.91 4.45
CA SER A 173 6.24 19.24 4.98
C SER A 173 7.26 19.17 6.10
N SER A 174 7.82 17.98 6.37
CA SER A 174 8.75 17.75 7.48
C SER A 174 10.17 18.14 7.10
N ILE A 175 10.56 19.37 7.42
CA ILE A 175 11.90 19.92 7.11
C ILE A 175 12.95 19.29 8.03
N LYS A 176 13.82 18.45 7.45
CA LYS A 176 14.95 17.82 8.14
C LYS A 176 16.19 17.84 7.26
N LYS A 177 17.38 17.88 7.87
CA LYS A 177 18.67 17.83 7.17
C LYS A 177 19.48 16.62 7.66
N PRO A 178 19.94 15.74 6.77
CA PRO A 178 19.52 15.63 5.36
C PRO A 178 18.05 15.27 5.24
N ASP A 179 17.44 15.61 4.08
CA ASP A 179 16.06 15.18 3.79
C ASP A 179 15.97 13.65 3.76
N ARG A 180 14.87 13.10 4.28
CA ARG A 180 14.68 11.66 4.45
C ARG A 180 13.89 10.98 3.33
N PHE A 181 13.62 11.69 2.27
CA PHE A 181 13.02 11.09 1.08
C PHE A 181 13.98 10.01 0.51
N ALA A 182 13.57 8.83 0.22
CA ALA A 182 12.26 8.19 0.24
C ALA A 182 12.25 7.04 1.27
N GLN A 183 12.78 7.30 2.47
CA GLN A 183 12.88 6.27 3.51
C GLN A 183 11.59 6.15 4.30
N THR A 184 11.11 4.92 4.42
CA THR A 184 10.13 4.53 5.42
C THR A 184 10.87 4.08 6.67
N LEU A 185 10.58 4.68 7.81
CA LEU A 185 11.07 4.27 9.11
C LEU A 185 10.05 3.33 9.76
N VAL A 186 10.53 2.29 10.39
CA VAL A 186 9.67 1.25 10.99
C VAL A 186 10.21 0.89 12.36
N ASN A 187 9.35 0.91 13.38
CA ASN A 187 9.60 0.33 14.69
C ASN A 187 8.54 -0.76 14.93
N LEU A 188 8.95 -1.94 15.31
CA LEU A 188 8.06 -3.07 15.60
C LEU A 188 8.43 -3.67 16.95
N GLU A 189 7.43 -3.90 17.81
CA GLU A 189 7.60 -4.51 19.12
C GLU A 189 6.80 -5.81 19.22
N PHE A 190 7.47 -6.83 19.72
CA PHE A 190 6.97 -8.19 19.89
C PHE A 190 7.13 -8.62 21.35
N SER A 191 6.41 -9.66 21.76
CA SER A 191 6.52 -10.18 23.14
C SER A 191 7.94 -10.64 23.52
N ASN A 192 8.78 -10.94 22.56
CA ASN A 192 10.12 -11.51 22.75
C ASN A 192 11.26 -10.70 22.10
N GLY A 193 11.01 -9.44 21.74
CA GLY A 193 12.02 -8.55 21.19
C GLY A 193 11.42 -7.38 20.40
N SER A 194 12.28 -6.51 19.90
CA SER A 194 11.89 -5.41 19.01
C SER A 194 12.87 -5.26 17.87
N ILE A 195 12.42 -4.63 16.78
CA ILE A 195 13.24 -4.40 15.61
C ILE A 195 12.91 -3.05 14.99
N ASP A 196 13.94 -2.31 14.64
CA ASP A 196 13.86 -0.95 14.08
C ASP A 196 14.49 -0.91 12.70
N LEU A 197 13.85 -0.23 11.76
CA LEU A 197 14.45 0.26 10.54
C LEU A 197 14.58 1.78 10.64
N ASP A 198 15.78 2.23 10.92
CA ASP A 198 16.13 3.63 11.15
C ASP A 198 16.62 4.32 9.87
N TYR A 199 16.92 5.61 10.04
CA TYR A 199 17.57 6.41 9.02
C TYR A 199 18.88 5.75 8.53
N ASN A 200 19.21 5.97 7.23
CA ASN A 200 20.31 5.29 6.52
C ASN A 200 20.15 3.76 6.41
N TYR A 201 18.91 3.27 6.50
CA TYR A 201 18.59 1.84 6.35
C TYR A 201 19.26 0.93 7.39
N LYS A 202 19.62 1.49 8.54
CA LYS A 202 20.13 0.70 9.66
C LYS A 202 18.99 -0.09 10.29
N ILE A 203 19.13 -1.41 10.32
CA ILE A 203 18.20 -2.29 11.02
C ILE A 203 18.82 -2.68 12.36
N THR A 204 18.09 -2.47 13.46
CA THR A 204 18.52 -2.80 14.80
C THR A 204 17.55 -3.79 15.44
N LEU A 205 18.03 -4.98 15.76
CA LEU A 205 17.27 -5.99 16.50
C LEU A 205 17.68 -5.99 17.97
N HIS A 206 16.69 -5.98 18.86
CA HIS A 206 16.85 -6.16 20.30
C HIS A 206 16.14 -7.45 20.73
N LYS A 207 16.90 -8.42 21.23
CA LYS A 207 16.37 -9.70 21.71
C LYS A 207 17.30 -10.32 22.75
N ASN A 208 16.75 -10.93 23.81
CA ASN A 208 17.51 -11.60 24.87
C ASN A 208 18.66 -10.73 25.45
N ASN A 209 18.37 -9.47 25.77
CA ASN A 209 19.34 -8.46 26.23
C ASN A 209 20.53 -8.23 25.29
N LYS A 210 20.41 -8.64 24.04
CA LYS A 210 21.43 -8.44 22.99
C LYS A 210 20.91 -7.51 21.91
N LYS A 211 21.85 -6.77 21.33
CA LYS A 211 21.61 -5.88 20.18
C LYS A 211 22.38 -6.40 18.97
N LYS A 212 21.69 -6.58 17.85
CA LYS A 212 22.30 -6.90 16.56
C LYS A 212 21.98 -5.79 15.57
N ILE A 213 22.94 -5.43 14.72
CA ILE A 213 22.78 -4.39 13.70
C ILE A 213 22.99 -5.04 12.34
N TYR A 214 22.12 -4.67 11.38
CA TYR A 214 22.17 -5.12 9.99
C TYR A 214 22.12 -3.90 9.07
N ASP A 215 22.77 -3.99 7.92
CA ASP A 215 22.64 -3.02 6.83
C ASP A 215 21.46 -3.44 5.93
N GLY A 216 20.46 -2.57 5.82
CA GLY A 216 19.26 -2.75 5.00
C GLY A 216 19.29 -1.93 3.72
N LYS A 217 20.42 -1.34 3.31
CA LYS A 217 20.49 -0.47 2.14
C LYS A 217 20.01 -1.16 0.88
N PRO A 218 19.14 -0.50 0.08
CA PRO A 218 18.70 -1.02 -1.20
C PRO A 218 19.87 -1.07 -2.19
N LYS A 219 19.78 -1.98 -3.15
CA LYS A 219 20.69 -2.05 -4.27
C LYS A 219 20.47 -0.83 -5.17
N LYS A 220 21.56 -0.14 -5.52
CA LYS A 220 21.51 0.99 -6.43
C LYS A 220 21.83 0.55 -7.85
N TYR A 221 21.06 1.06 -8.80
CA TYR A 221 21.26 0.81 -10.22
C TYR A 221 21.73 2.11 -10.91
N LYS A 222 22.73 2.01 -11.78
CA LYS A 222 23.34 3.19 -12.46
C LYS A 222 22.36 3.94 -13.37
N TRP A 223 21.33 3.29 -13.86
CA TRP A 223 20.33 3.85 -14.78
C TRP A 223 19.20 4.60 -14.08
N ILE A 224 19.10 4.50 -12.74
CA ILE A 224 18.06 5.19 -11.97
C ILE A 224 18.57 6.55 -11.53
N SER A 225 17.79 7.60 -11.81
CA SER A 225 18.09 8.96 -11.36
C SER A 225 17.77 9.17 -9.88
N LYS A 226 18.50 10.07 -9.24
CA LYS A 226 18.16 10.56 -7.88
C LYS A 226 16.95 11.48 -7.94
N PRO A 227 16.09 11.49 -6.90
CA PRO A 227 16.21 10.77 -5.61
C PRO A 227 15.57 9.37 -5.62
N TRP A 228 15.12 8.88 -6.78
CA TRP A 228 14.36 7.64 -6.94
C TRP A 228 15.21 6.38 -6.80
N ASP A 229 16.54 6.52 -6.81
CA ASP A 229 17.52 5.43 -6.67
C ASP A 229 17.38 4.62 -5.37
N GLN A 230 16.57 5.09 -4.42
CA GLN A 230 16.31 4.44 -3.15
C GLN A 230 14.99 3.62 -3.13
N ILE A 231 14.10 3.85 -4.10
CA ILE A 231 12.79 3.16 -4.19
C ILE A 231 12.73 2.25 -5.41
N GLN A 232 13.34 2.61 -6.53
CA GLN A 232 13.11 1.95 -7.83
C GLN A 232 13.52 0.47 -7.87
N GLU A 233 14.37 0.01 -6.95
CA GLU A 233 14.62 -1.42 -6.79
C GLU A 233 13.33 -2.18 -6.47
N SER A 234 12.44 -1.61 -5.68
CA SER A 234 11.17 -2.23 -5.33
C SER A 234 10.27 -2.49 -6.55
N VAL A 235 10.32 -1.62 -7.55
CA VAL A 235 9.58 -1.81 -8.82
C VAL A 235 10.07 -3.07 -9.53
N ILE A 236 11.40 -3.28 -9.60
CA ILE A 236 11.99 -4.48 -10.17
C ILE A 236 11.55 -5.72 -9.39
N ASN A 237 11.63 -5.66 -8.06
CA ASN A 237 11.28 -6.78 -7.19
C ASN A 237 9.78 -7.14 -7.31
N THR A 238 8.90 -6.15 -7.40
CA THR A 238 7.45 -6.35 -7.59
C THR A 238 7.16 -7.06 -8.90
N HIS A 239 7.72 -6.57 -10.02
CA HIS A 239 7.54 -7.21 -11.32
C HIS A 239 8.14 -8.61 -11.35
N LYS A 240 9.34 -8.79 -10.80
CA LYS A 240 9.97 -10.11 -10.70
C LYS A 240 9.07 -11.09 -9.96
N HIS A 241 8.52 -10.71 -8.80
CA HIS A 241 7.59 -11.54 -8.03
C HIS A 241 6.37 -11.95 -8.87
N PHE A 242 5.75 -11.01 -9.59
CA PHE A 242 4.58 -11.32 -10.43
C PHE A 242 4.94 -12.26 -11.57
N ILE A 243 6.03 -12.00 -12.28
CA ILE A 243 6.50 -12.87 -13.39
C ILE A 243 6.82 -14.27 -12.86
N ASP A 244 7.57 -14.37 -11.75
CA ASP A 244 7.91 -15.66 -11.13
C ASP A 244 6.63 -16.43 -10.71
N SER A 245 5.63 -15.72 -10.20
CA SER A 245 4.34 -16.32 -9.82
C SER A 245 3.57 -16.84 -11.04
N LEU A 246 3.58 -16.09 -12.15
CA LEU A 246 2.95 -16.54 -13.41
C LEU A 246 3.65 -17.76 -14.02
N ILE A 247 4.99 -17.77 -14.02
CA ILE A 247 5.78 -18.89 -14.57
C ILE A 247 5.55 -20.16 -13.75
N ASN A 248 5.53 -20.05 -12.42
CA ASN A 248 5.40 -21.19 -11.52
C ASN A 248 3.94 -21.53 -11.18
N ASN A 249 2.96 -20.78 -11.71
CA ASN A 249 1.53 -20.94 -11.45
C ASN A 249 1.20 -20.99 -9.94
N ILE A 250 1.80 -20.06 -9.18
CA ILE A 250 1.56 -19.89 -7.73
C ILE A 250 0.83 -18.57 -7.45
N GLU A 251 0.18 -18.49 -6.30
CA GLU A 251 -0.45 -17.26 -5.87
C GLU A 251 0.60 -16.15 -5.67
N HIS A 252 0.24 -14.93 -6.08
CA HIS A 252 1.08 -13.76 -5.91
C HIS A 252 0.56 -12.86 -4.79
N ASP A 253 1.47 -12.22 -4.10
CA ASP A 253 1.14 -11.17 -3.13
C ASP A 253 0.58 -9.94 -3.84
N THR A 254 -0.06 -9.06 -3.06
CA THR A 254 -0.68 -7.82 -3.56
C THR A 254 -1.71 -8.06 -4.66
N SER A 255 -2.41 -9.21 -4.62
CA SER A 255 -3.54 -9.46 -5.52
C SER A 255 -4.57 -8.32 -5.43
N GLY A 256 -5.43 -8.19 -6.45
CA GLY A 256 -6.50 -7.20 -6.41
C GLY A 256 -7.40 -7.35 -5.17
N GLU A 257 -7.66 -8.59 -4.71
CA GLU A 257 -8.42 -8.89 -3.51
C GLU A 257 -7.68 -8.44 -2.24
N ASP A 258 -6.37 -8.66 -2.18
CA ASP A 258 -5.56 -8.21 -1.06
C ASP A 258 -5.49 -6.69 -0.99
N ASN A 259 -5.26 -6.02 -2.13
CA ASN A 259 -5.11 -4.57 -2.16
C ASN A 259 -6.41 -3.80 -1.84
N ILE A 260 -7.59 -4.37 -2.13
CA ILE A 260 -8.88 -3.78 -1.68
C ILE A 260 -8.86 -3.51 -0.16
N LYS A 261 -8.20 -4.32 0.63
CA LYS A 261 -8.12 -4.13 2.09
C LYS A 261 -7.28 -2.90 2.44
N SER A 262 -6.14 -2.69 1.75
CA SER A 262 -5.31 -1.48 1.90
C SER A 262 -6.04 -0.23 1.38
N LEU A 263 -6.68 -0.32 0.22
CA LEU A 263 -7.49 0.76 -0.34
C LEU A 263 -8.68 1.14 0.56
N SER A 264 -9.28 0.15 1.21
CA SER A 264 -10.37 0.40 2.17
C SER A 264 -9.89 1.16 3.40
N LEU A 265 -8.65 0.93 3.86
CA LEU A 265 -8.07 1.73 4.94
C LEU A 265 -7.89 3.19 4.52
N VAL A 266 -7.51 3.46 3.27
CA VAL A 266 -7.43 4.84 2.74
C VAL A 266 -8.77 5.55 2.84
N PHE A 267 -9.85 4.95 2.30
CA PHE A 267 -11.17 5.60 2.33
C PHE A 267 -11.75 5.68 3.74
N ASN A 268 -11.51 4.69 4.60
CA ASN A 268 -11.89 4.74 6.01
C ASN A 268 -11.08 5.79 6.79
N SER A 269 -9.85 6.06 6.40
CA SER A 269 -9.01 7.14 6.94
C SER A 269 -9.65 8.50 6.68
N TYR A 270 -10.03 8.82 5.44
CA TYR A 270 -10.76 10.06 5.11
C TYR A 270 -12.12 10.16 5.83
N LYS A 271 -12.85 9.04 5.87
CA LYS A 271 -14.12 8.99 6.62
C LYS A 271 -13.93 9.24 8.11
N SER A 272 -12.86 8.70 8.70
CA SER A 272 -12.50 8.89 10.11
C SER A 272 -12.21 10.35 10.42
N ASP A 273 -11.38 11.00 9.62
CA ASP A 273 -11.04 12.41 9.75
C ASP A 273 -12.28 13.29 9.65
N LYS A 274 -13.08 13.10 8.59
CA LYS A 274 -14.33 13.86 8.37
C LYS A 274 -15.32 13.72 9.51
N LEU A 275 -15.50 12.51 10.05
CA LEU A 275 -16.46 12.21 11.11
C LEU A 275 -15.86 12.37 12.53
N ARG A 276 -14.55 12.60 12.65
CA ARG A 276 -13.80 12.72 13.92
C ARG A 276 -14.02 11.52 14.83
N LYS A 277 -14.07 10.31 14.26
CA LYS A 277 -14.30 9.07 15.01
C LYS A 277 -13.57 7.86 14.42
N GLU A 278 -13.43 6.81 15.22
CA GLU A 278 -12.92 5.52 14.80
C GLU A 278 -13.88 4.86 13.80
N ILE A 279 -13.34 4.32 12.70
CA ILE A 279 -14.09 3.61 11.67
C ILE A 279 -13.70 2.14 11.68
N LEU A 280 -14.67 1.24 11.76
CA LEU A 280 -14.46 -0.18 11.68
C LEU A 280 -14.10 -0.59 10.25
N GLN A 281 -13.09 -1.44 10.14
CA GLN A 281 -12.73 -2.08 8.89
C GLN A 281 -13.67 -3.29 8.69
N LEU A 282 -14.63 -3.17 7.78
CA LEU A 282 -15.53 -4.24 7.48
C LEU A 282 -14.77 -5.44 6.91
N SER A 283 -15.10 -6.64 7.36
CA SER A 283 -14.59 -7.86 6.74
C SER A 283 -15.10 -7.91 5.30
N HIS A 284 -14.21 -7.93 4.31
CA HIS A 284 -14.59 -8.07 2.91
C HIS A 284 -15.00 -9.50 2.53
N ALA A 285 -15.46 -10.29 3.51
CA ALA A 285 -16.11 -11.58 3.31
C ALA A 285 -17.54 -11.41 2.75
N CYS A 286 -17.72 -10.50 1.78
CA CYS A 286 -18.89 -10.57 0.94
C CYS A 286 -18.64 -11.74 -0.01
N SER A 287 -19.32 -12.87 0.23
CA SER A 287 -19.33 -14.01 -0.68
C SER A 287 -19.76 -13.52 -2.06
N TYR A 288 -18.83 -13.55 -3.02
CA TYR A 288 -19.07 -13.22 -4.43
C TYR A 288 -20.08 -14.19 -5.12
N THR A 289 -20.88 -14.91 -4.33
CA THR A 289 -21.83 -15.93 -4.79
C THR A 289 -23.19 -15.37 -5.19
N HIS A 290 -23.51 -14.10 -4.85
CA HIS A 290 -24.73 -13.46 -5.35
C HIS A 290 -24.37 -12.16 -6.07
N PRO A 291 -24.86 -11.95 -7.32
CA PRO A 291 -24.81 -10.64 -7.96
C PRO A 291 -25.63 -9.68 -7.10
N CYS A 292 -24.99 -8.72 -6.44
CA CYS A 292 -25.71 -7.57 -5.92
C CYS A 292 -26.47 -6.96 -7.08
N GLN A 293 -27.79 -6.98 -7.05
CA GLN A 293 -28.61 -6.26 -8.01
C GLN A 293 -28.32 -4.78 -7.82
N PHE A 294 -27.58 -4.21 -8.76
CA PHE A 294 -27.32 -2.78 -8.82
C PHE A 294 -28.64 -2.08 -9.19
N SER A 295 -29.46 -1.76 -8.21
CA SER A 295 -30.51 -0.77 -8.40
C SER A 295 -29.83 0.58 -8.63
N GLY A 296 -30.13 1.23 -9.77
CA GLY A 296 -29.48 2.47 -10.21
C GLY A 296 -29.88 3.71 -9.43
N LYS A 297 -30.07 3.65 -8.11
CA LYS A 297 -30.28 4.81 -7.27
C LYS A 297 -28.95 5.30 -6.74
N LYS A 298 -28.63 6.54 -7.08
CA LYS A 298 -27.55 7.32 -6.47
C LYS A 298 -27.86 7.44 -4.97
N ASP A 299 -26.82 7.24 -4.15
CA ASP A 299 -26.74 7.63 -2.72
C ASP A 299 -27.29 6.67 -1.64
N GLU A 300 -27.53 5.40 -1.91
CA GLU A 300 -27.83 4.46 -0.83
C GLU A 300 -26.77 3.37 -0.73
N ASN A 301 -26.23 3.22 0.47
CA ASN A 301 -25.22 2.21 0.84
C ASN A 301 -25.91 0.82 0.91
N PRO A 302 -25.66 -0.13 -0.02
CA PRO A 302 -26.48 -1.33 -0.13
C PRO A 302 -26.03 -2.49 0.76
N CYS A 303 -25.36 -2.24 1.86
CA CYS A 303 -24.97 -3.26 2.85
C CYS A 303 -25.13 -2.70 4.27
N VAL A 304 -26.35 -2.53 4.70
CA VAL A 304 -26.70 -2.51 6.13
C VAL A 304 -27.03 -3.95 6.48
N TYR A 305 -26.19 -4.59 7.27
CA TYR A 305 -26.57 -5.80 8.03
C TYR A 305 -26.61 -5.38 9.49
N GLU A 306 -27.76 -5.70 10.11
CA GLU A 306 -27.99 -5.68 11.55
C GLU A 306 -26.97 -6.50 12.33
#